data_e156f072a6085ef22cdab2edeed52ddd
#
_entry.id   e156f072a6085ef22cdab2edeed52ddd
#
_cell.length_a   1.000
_cell.length_b   1.000
_cell.length_c   1.000
_cell.angle_alpha   90.00
_cell.angle_beta   90.00
_cell.angle_gamma   90.00
#
_symmetry.space_group_name_H-M   'P 1'
#
loop_
_entity.id
_entity.type
_entity.pdbx_description
1 polymer ?
#
loop_
_entity_poly.entity_id
_entity_poly.type
_entity_poly.pdbx_seq_one_letter_code
_entity_poly.pdbx_strand_id
1 'polypeptide(L)'
;MSRKQGENTMKVIMWGCGDFGRRVLPNLLISEKYETVACTDNNKSLWGQRLLSVPVIAPEQVPDQTFDILLTVAGSPSAAGQIKAQAVQLGVPQDKVVNAFADLRFMDLFIDQRICFISGYADWIRSEKIEGNVAECGVFRGDCAKFINYYFPDRKLYLCDTFEGFDSSDMQHEKAGSGDFGKSRFADRDFFAETGVGLVMEKMTYPQNVVVRKGYFPESMQGVEDRFCFVNLDMDLYVPMLNGLRYFWDRLAAGGCILLHDYFSDVFQGVKQAVDLFEREQGIRIAKTPIGDGCSMALLKN
;
A
#
# COMPACT_ATOMS: atom_id res chain seq x y z
N MET A 1 -19.01 -10.53 23.75
CA MET A 1 -19.66 -9.61 22.77
C MET A 1 -20.59 -10.45 21.93
N SER A 2 -21.89 -10.17 21.94
CA SER A 2 -22.90 -10.96 21.24
C SER A 2 -22.80 -10.71 19.72
N ARG A 3 -22.73 -11.78 18.93
CA ARG A 3 -22.86 -11.73 17.45
C ARG A 3 -24.08 -10.90 17.08
N LYS A 4 -23.91 -9.87 16.25
CA LYS A 4 -25.02 -9.24 15.54
C LYS A 4 -25.58 -10.30 14.58
N GLN A 5 -26.80 -10.78 14.86
CA GLN A 5 -27.53 -11.66 13.97
C GLN A 5 -27.88 -10.88 12.70
N GLY A 6 -27.35 -11.32 11.53
CA GLY A 6 -27.82 -10.85 10.22
C GLY A 6 -26.81 -10.72 9.10
N GLU A 7 -25.52 -10.74 9.32
CA GLU A 7 -24.54 -10.76 8.22
C GLU A 7 -24.15 -12.21 7.90
N ASN A 8 -24.40 -12.62 6.65
CA ASN A 8 -24.10 -13.96 6.17
C ASN A 8 -22.57 -14.09 6.05
N THR A 9 -21.93 -14.88 6.89
CA THR A 9 -20.49 -15.14 6.86
C THR A 9 -20.11 -15.76 5.52
N MET A 10 -19.18 -15.15 4.79
CA MET A 10 -18.74 -15.60 3.47
C MET A 10 -17.80 -16.79 3.59
N LYS A 11 -18.12 -17.91 2.94
CA LYS A 11 -17.29 -19.11 2.90
C LYS A 11 -16.15 -18.96 1.90
N VAL A 12 -14.92 -19.11 2.36
CA VAL A 12 -13.70 -18.89 1.57
C VAL A 12 -12.85 -20.16 1.50
N ILE A 13 -12.38 -20.51 0.31
CA ILE A 13 -11.23 -21.39 0.11
C ILE A 13 -10.05 -20.51 -0.26
N MET A 14 -8.92 -20.68 0.43
CA MET A 14 -7.68 -19.97 0.14
C MET A 14 -6.76 -20.84 -0.72
N TRP A 15 -6.36 -20.32 -1.90
CA TRP A 15 -5.38 -20.98 -2.77
C TRP A 15 -4.04 -20.25 -2.72
N GLY A 16 -3.04 -20.92 -2.15
CA GLY A 16 -1.69 -20.46 -1.91
C GLY A 16 -1.33 -20.58 -0.43
N CYS A 17 -0.54 -21.59 -0.07
CA CYS A 17 -0.11 -21.88 1.31
C CYS A 17 1.35 -21.49 1.59
N GLY A 18 2.00 -20.77 0.66
CA GLY A 18 3.35 -20.21 0.83
C GLY A 18 3.39 -19.02 1.78
N ASP A 19 4.45 -18.22 1.73
CA ASP A 19 4.69 -17.12 2.67
C ASP A 19 3.52 -16.12 2.75
N PHE A 20 2.93 -15.75 1.62
CA PHE A 20 1.78 -14.85 1.60
C PHE A 20 0.53 -15.50 2.22
N GLY A 21 0.24 -16.77 1.87
CA GLY A 21 -0.89 -17.48 2.46
C GLY A 21 -0.77 -17.63 3.98
N ARG A 22 0.43 -17.86 4.48
CA ARG A 22 0.71 -17.94 5.93
C ARG A 22 0.50 -16.59 6.65
N ARG A 23 0.64 -15.47 5.95
CA ARG A 23 0.35 -14.13 6.50
C ARG A 23 -1.14 -13.79 6.43
N VAL A 24 -1.84 -14.21 5.38
CA VAL A 24 -3.26 -13.92 5.16
C VAL A 24 -4.17 -14.80 6.01
N LEU A 25 -3.85 -16.09 6.15
CA LEU A 25 -4.72 -17.06 6.82
C LEU A 25 -5.08 -16.68 8.28
N PRO A 26 -4.15 -16.20 9.13
CA PRO A 26 -4.51 -15.75 10.47
C PRO A 26 -5.62 -14.69 10.47
N ASN A 27 -5.57 -13.76 9.54
CA ASN A 27 -6.55 -12.68 9.42
C ASN A 27 -7.91 -13.18 8.93
N LEU A 28 -7.93 -14.13 7.99
CA LEU A 28 -9.15 -14.83 7.61
C LEU A 28 -9.81 -15.52 8.82
N LEU A 29 -9.00 -16.16 9.67
CA LEU A 29 -9.49 -16.93 10.82
C LEU A 29 -10.01 -16.08 11.97
N ILE A 30 -9.47 -14.87 12.17
CA ILE A 30 -9.95 -13.96 13.22
C ILE A 30 -11.09 -13.04 12.74
N SER A 31 -11.30 -12.95 11.42
CA SER A 31 -12.34 -12.11 10.82
C SER A 31 -13.73 -12.72 11.07
N GLU A 32 -14.66 -11.91 11.55
CA GLU A 32 -16.07 -12.32 11.68
C GLU A 32 -16.80 -12.37 10.32
N LYS A 33 -16.19 -11.82 9.24
CA LYS A 33 -16.75 -11.74 7.90
C LYS A 33 -16.59 -13.04 7.10
N TYR A 34 -15.58 -13.85 7.43
CA TYR A 34 -15.17 -15.00 6.64
C TYR A 34 -15.17 -16.29 7.44
N GLU A 35 -15.58 -17.38 6.78
CA GLU A 35 -15.40 -18.76 7.24
C GLU A 35 -14.45 -19.46 6.28
N THR A 36 -13.21 -19.74 6.72
CA THR A 36 -12.24 -20.46 5.89
C THR A 36 -12.54 -21.96 5.91
N VAL A 37 -13.08 -22.47 4.82
CA VAL A 37 -13.51 -23.87 4.67
C VAL A 37 -12.30 -24.78 4.49
N ALA A 38 -11.37 -24.41 3.60
CA ALA A 38 -10.15 -25.13 3.30
C ALA A 38 -9.07 -24.20 2.75
N CYS A 39 -7.83 -24.66 2.79
CA CYS A 39 -6.74 -24.15 1.96
C CYS A 39 -6.44 -25.14 0.82
N THR A 40 -5.86 -24.65 -0.27
CA THR A 40 -5.33 -25.50 -1.34
C THR A 40 -4.01 -24.94 -1.87
N ASP A 41 -3.18 -25.80 -2.42
CA ASP A 41 -1.87 -25.43 -2.98
C ASP A 41 -1.45 -26.44 -4.04
N ASN A 42 -0.63 -26.02 -5.02
CA ASN A 42 -0.06 -26.91 -6.02
C ASN A 42 1.08 -27.78 -5.46
N ASN A 43 1.61 -27.44 -4.30
CA ASN A 43 2.59 -28.27 -3.61
C ASN A 43 1.92 -29.49 -2.97
N LYS A 44 2.06 -30.64 -3.62
CA LYS A 44 1.49 -31.92 -3.18
C LYS A 44 1.89 -32.34 -1.76
N SER A 45 3.07 -31.90 -1.28
CA SER A 45 3.54 -32.24 0.06
C SER A 45 2.67 -31.64 1.18
N LEU A 46 1.85 -30.63 0.87
CA LEU A 46 0.96 -30.00 1.82
C LEU A 46 -0.42 -30.66 1.92
N TRP A 47 -0.79 -31.48 0.95
CA TRP A 47 -2.13 -32.09 0.89
C TRP A 47 -2.37 -33.05 2.06
N GLY A 48 -3.57 -32.99 2.60
CA GLY A 48 -3.96 -33.77 3.77
C GLY A 48 -3.40 -33.23 5.09
N GLN A 49 -2.53 -32.22 5.06
CA GLN A 49 -2.05 -31.55 6.26
C GLN A 49 -3.03 -30.46 6.70
N ARG A 50 -2.70 -29.79 7.79
CA ARG A 50 -3.41 -28.58 8.26
C ARG A 50 -2.45 -27.41 8.27
N LEU A 51 -2.91 -26.28 7.73
CA LEU A 51 -2.26 -24.99 7.91
C LEU A 51 -3.02 -24.25 9.02
N LEU A 52 -2.37 -24.04 10.18
CA LEU A 52 -3.07 -23.69 11.43
C LEU A 52 -4.21 -24.71 11.71
N SER A 53 -5.44 -24.24 11.83
CA SER A 53 -6.61 -25.10 12.05
C SER A 53 -7.32 -25.57 10.78
N VAL A 54 -6.89 -25.11 9.58
CA VAL A 54 -7.58 -25.31 8.31
C VAL A 54 -7.00 -26.48 7.53
N PRO A 55 -7.82 -27.42 6.99
CA PRO A 55 -7.32 -28.50 6.15
C PRO A 55 -6.75 -27.99 4.84
N VAL A 56 -5.65 -28.58 4.37
CA VAL A 56 -5.10 -28.34 3.03
C VAL A 56 -5.52 -29.49 2.11
N ILE A 57 -6.37 -29.19 1.14
CA ILE A 57 -6.90 -30.13 0.16
C ILE A 57 -6.15 -30.04 -1.18
N ALA A 58 -6.24 -31.09 -1.98
CA ALA A 58 -5.74 -31.04 -3.36
C ALA A 58 -6.60 -30.10 -4.22
N PRO A 59 -6.03 -29.40 -5.24
CA PRO A 59 -6.80 -28.54 -6.14
C PRO A 59 -8.02 -29.22 -6.78
N GLU A 60 -7.92 -30.48 -7.10
CA GLU A 60 -8.97 -31.28 -7.72
C GLU A 60 -10.20 -31.46 -6.81
N GLN A 61 -10.04 -31.31 -5.50
CA GLN A 61 -11.11 -31.42 -4.51
C GLN A 61 -11.85 -30.10 -4.28
N VAL A 62 -11.36 -28.98 -4.84
CA VAL A 62 -11.97 -27.65 -4.65
C VAL A 62 -13.41 -27.59 -5.19
N PRO A 63 -13.72 -28.12 -6.40
CA PRO A 63 -15.08 -28.09 -6.93
C PRO A 63 -16.12 -28.84 -6.08
N ASP A 64 -15.68 -29.81 -5.29
CA ASP A 64 -16.54 -30.60 -4.41
C ASP A 64 -16.90 -29.89 -3.10
N GLN A 65 -16.29 -28.73 -2.84
CA GLN A 65 -16.52 -27.97 -1.62
C GLN A 65 -17.65 -26.94 -1.80
N THR A 66 -18.34 -26.65 -0.70
CA THR A 66 -19.32 -25.55 -0.68
C THR A 66 -18.62 -24.27 -0.21
N PHE A 67 -18.49 -23.28 -1.12
CA PHE A 67 -17.85 -21.98 -0.84
C PHE A 67 -18.44 -20.86 -1.72
N ASP A 68 -18.28 -19.64 -1.26
CA ASP A 68 -18.70 -18.43 -1.96
C ASP A 68 -17.59 -17.87 -2.83
N ILE A 69 -16.34 -17.87 -2.30
CA ILE A 69 -15.17 -17.31 -2.98
C ILE A 69 -13.96 -18.26 -2.86
N LEU A 70 -13.26 -18.42 -3.98
CA LEU A 70 -11.91 -18.97 -4.04
C LEU A 70 -10.91 -17.82 -4.07
N LEU A 71 -10.25 -17.57 -2.95
CA LEU A 71 -9.33 -16.47 -2.77
C LEU A 71 -7.90 -16.91 -3.17
N THR A 72 -7.38 -16.38 -4.28
CA THR A 72 -6.00 -16.68 -4.69
C THR A 72 -5.03 -15.75 -3.97
N VAL A 73 -4.01 -16.33 -3.33
CA VAL A 73 -3.00 -15.62 -2.54
C VAL A 73 -1.62 -15.96 -3.12
N ALA A 74 -1.24 -15.25 -4.17
CA ALA A 74 0.02 -15.48 -4.89
C ALA A 74 0.83 -14.19 -4.98
N GLY A 75 2.14 -14.29 -4.81
CA GLY A 75 3.07 -13.16 -4.74
C GLY A 75 3.31 -12.42 -6.06
N SER A 76 2.73 -12.86 -7.19
CA SER A 76 2.82 -12.15 -8.45
C SER A 76 1.52 -12.23 -9.25
N PRO A 77 1.22 -11.22 -10.09
CA PRO A 77 0.06 -11.23 -10.99
C PRO A 77 0.05 -12.45 -11.93
N SER A 78 1.22 -12.87 -12.42
CA SER A 78 1.37 -14.04 -13.29
C SER A 78 0.96 -15.33 -12.57
N ALA A 79 1.44 -15.54 -11.34
CA ALA A 79 1.07 -16.71 -10.54
C ALA A 79 -0.43 -16.71 -10.18
N ALA A 80 -0.99 -15.56 -9.84
CA ALA A 80 -2.43 -15.42 -9.58
C ALA A 80 -3.26 -15.76 -10.83
N GLY A 81 -2.82 -15.30 -12.02
CA GLY A 81 -3.45 -15.63 -13.31
C GLY A 81 -3.40 -17.13 -13.63
N GLN A 82 -2.28 -17.78 -13.38
CA GLN A 82 -2.12 -19.23 -13.57
C GLN A 82 -3.06 -20.03 -12.63
N ILE A 83 -3.13 -19.64 -11.35
CA ILE A 83 -4.03 -20.28 -10.39
C ILE A 83 -5.50 -20.08 -10.83
N LYS A 84 -5.85 -18.87 -11.28
CA LYS A 84 -7.21 -18.58 -11.78
C LYS A 84 -7.56 -19.48 -12.98
N ALA A 85 -6.65 -19.59 -13.96
CA ALA A 85 -6.86 -20.46 -15.12
C ALA A 85 -7.01 -21.93 -14.71
N GLN A 86 -6.19 -22.41 -13.80
CA GLN A 86 -6.27 -23.77 -13.26
C GLN A 86 -7.60 -24.01 -12.53
N ALA A 87 -8.04 -23.10 -11.69
CA ALA A 87 -9.32 -23.21 -10.97
C ALA A 87 -10.52 -23.33 -11.95
N VAL A 88 -10.52 -22.50 -12.99
CA VAL A 88 -11.56 -22.54 -14.02
C VAL A 88 -11.53 -23.85 -14.80
N GLN A 89 -10.34 -24.37 -15.13
CA GLN A 89 -10.19 -25.69 -15.77
C GLN A 89 -10.72 -26.84 -14.92
N LEU A 90 -10.62 -26.71 -13.58
CA LEU A 90 -11.18 -27.69 -12.63
C LEU A 90 -12.69 -27.55 -12.43
N GLY A 91 -13.33 -26.55 -13.06
CA GLY A 91 -14.79 -26.34 -13.00
C GLY A 91 -15.24 -25.31 -11.98
N VAL A 92 -14.34 -24.55 -11.37
CA VAL A 92 -14.72 -23.42 -10.48
C VAL A 92 -15.23 -22.26 -11.34
N PRO A 93 -16.43 -21.69 -11.05
CA PRO A 93 -16.93 -20.52 -11.76
C PRO A 93 -15.93 -19.34 -11.68
N GLN A 94 -15.68 -18.70 -12.82
CA GLN A 94 -14.67 -17.63 -12.93
C GLN A 94 -14.94 -16.43 -12.02
N ASP A 95 -16.19 -16.10 -11.80
CA ASP A 95 -16.66 -15.01 -10.94
C ASP A 95 -16.43 -15.28 -9.45
N LYS A 96 -16.29 -16.54 -9.06
CA LYS A 96 -15.90 -16.92 -7.70
C LYS A 96 -14.40 -16.86 -7.44
N VAL A 97 -13.56 -16.78 -8.48
CA VAL A 97 -12.09 -16.76 -8.32
C VAL A 97 -11.61 -15.33 -8.20
N VAL A 98 -11.18 -14.95 -7.01
CA VAL A 98 -10.81 -13.59 -6.65
C VAL A 98 -9.33 -13.54 -6.26
N ASN A 99 -8.60 -12.57 -6.81
CA ASN A 99 -7.22 -12.31 -6.39
C ASN A 99 -7.23 -11.40 -5.16
N ALA A 100 -6.75 -11.92 -4.03
CA ALA A 100 -6.70 -11.20 -2.77
C ALA A 100 -5.94 -9.86 -2.86
N PHE A 101 -4.87 -9.80 -3.66
CA PHE A 101 -4.04 -8.58 -3.82
C PHE A 101 -4.62 -7.55 -4.79
N ALA A 102 -5.57 -7.94 -5.64
CA ALA A 102 -6.19 -7.06 -6.61
C ALA A 102 -7.56 -6.55 -6.17
N ASP A 103 -8.22 -7.27 -5.25
CA ASP A 103 -9.57 -6.94 -4.79
C ASP A 103 -9.52 -6.23 -3.44
N LEU A 104 -9.82 -4.94 -3.45
CA LEU A 104 -9.75 -4.08 -2.28
C LEU A 104 -10.69 -4.50 -1.14
N ARG A 105 -11.71 -5.33 -1.40
CA ARG A 105 -12.59 -5.89 -0.37
C ARG A 105 -11.87 -6.78 0.64
N PHE A 106 -10.69 -7.32 0.25
CA PHE A 106 -9.88 -8.22 1.06
C PHE A 106 -8.65 -7.55 1.67
N MET A 107 -8.61 -6.23 1.67
CA MET A 107 -7.43 -5.49 2.15
C MET A 107 -7.17 -5.62 3.65
N ASP A 108 -8.24 -5.79 4.42
CA ASP A 108 -8.16 -6.06 5.85
C ASP A 108 -7.52 -7.43 6.19
N LEU A 109 -7.32 -8.28 5.18
CA LEU A 109 -6.61 -9.55 5.33
C LEU A 109 -5.08 -9.40 5.22
N PHE A 110 -4.61 -8.28 4.69
CA PHE A 110 -3.19 -8.00 4.61
C PHE A 110 -2.80 -7.14 5.82
N ILE A 111 -1.95 -7.67 6.70
CA ILE A 111 -1.29 -6.85 7.69
C ILE A 111 -0.13 -6.13 6.98
N ASP A 112 -0.46 -5.15 6.17
CA ASP A 112 0.43 -4.07 5.82
C ASP A 112 0.09 -2.91 6.75
N GLN A 113 0.94 -2.64 7.72
CA GLN A 113 0.72 -1.61 8.73
C GLN A 113 0.56 -0.23 8.11
N ARG A 114 1.24 0.05 6.99
CA ARG A 114 1.10 1.31 6.26
C ARG A 114 -0.32 1.45 5.71
N ILE A 115 -0.85 0.39 5.10
CA ILE A 115 -2.22 0.40 4.57
C ILE A 115 -3.26 0.45 5.70
N CYS A 116 -3.05 -0.28 6.78
CA CYS A 116 -3.91 -0.20 7.98
C CYS A 116 -3.92 1.21 8.56
N PHE A 117 -2.75 1.88 8.62
CA PHE A 117 -2.64 3.25 9.08
C PHE A 117 -3.41 4.21 8.15
N ILE A 118 -3.24 4.11 6.82
CA ILE A 118 -3.95 4.94 5.84
C ILE A 118 -5.46 4.77 5.99
N SER A 119 -5.94 3.52 6.12
CA SER A 119 -7.36 3.22 6.33
C SER A 119 -7.90 3.87 7.61
N GLY A 120 -7.23 3.62 8.75
CA GLY A 120 -7.64 4.17 10.03
C GLY A 120 -7.57 5.70 10.06
N TYR A 121 -6.56 6.28 9.41
CA TYR A 121 -6.43 7.74 9.31
C TYR A 121 -7.51 8.37 8.41
N ALA A 122 -7.92 7.69 7.35
CA ALA A 122 -9.05 8.11 6.53
C ALA A 122 -10.36 8.12 7.32
N ASP A 123 -10.58 7.12 8.20
CA ASP A 123 -11.74 7.11 9.11
C ASP A 123 -11.67 8.26 10.12
N TRP A 124 -10.49 8.53 10.68
CA TRP A 124 -10.25 9.69 11.55
C TRP A 124 -10.60 11.00 10.86
N ILE A 125 -10.05 11.25 9.67
CA ILE A 125 -10.30 12.47 8.89
C ILE A 125 -11.80 12.67 8.62
N ARG A 126 -12.53 11.59 8.31
CA ARG A 126 -13.99 11.66 8.12
C ARG A 126 -14.73 11.97 9.42
N SER A 127 -14.38 11.32 10.52
CA SER A 127 -15.03 11.51 11.82
C SER A 127 -14.84 12.93 12.35
N GLU A 128 -13.65 13.50 12.21
CA GLU A 128 -13.30 14.84 12.63
C GLU A 128 -13.65 15.93 11.60
N LYS A 129 -14.16 15.51 10.43
CA LYS A 129 -14.53 16.40 9.31
C LYS A 129 -13.36 17.31 8.86
N ILE A 130 -12.16 16.77 8.89
CA ILE A 130 -10.96 17.49 8.45
C ILE A 130 -11.03 17.70 6.95
N GLU A 131 -10.98 18.94 6.50
CA GLU A 131 -11.03 19.29 5.09
C GLU A 131 -9.65 19.22 4.45
N GLY A 132 -9.63 19.04 3.13
CA GLY A 132 -8.41 19.01 2.32
C GLY A 132 -8.38 17.82 1.37
N ASN A 133 -7.51 17.90 0.40
CA ASN A 133 -7.25 16.85 -0.57
C ASN A 133 -6.16 15.90 -0.06
N VAL A 134 -5.82 14.88 -0.83
CA VAL A 134 -4.77 13.93 -0.49
C VAL A 134 -3.69 13.91 -1.57
N ALA A 135 -2.47 13.51 -1.21
CA ALA A 135 -1.37 13.42 -2.16
C ALA A 135 -0.48 12.22 -1.89
N GLU A 136 0.17 11.73 -2.94
CA GLU A 136 1.32 10.86 -2.88
C GLU A 136 2.44 11.43 -3.76
N CYS A 137 3.63 11.53 -3.18
CA CYS A 137 4.86 11.90 -3.90
C CYS A 137 5.84 10.75 -3.84
N GLY A 138 6.32 10.30 -5.01
CA GLY A 138 6.95 9.01 -5.19
C GLY A 138 5.90 7.92 -5.37
N VAL A 139 5.33 7.86 -6.57
CA VAL A 139 4.16 6.99 -6.88
C VAL A 139 4.61 5.65 -7.40
N PHE A 140 5.74 5.61 -8.12
CA PHE A 140 6.28 4.44 -8.78
C PHE A 140 5.22 3.70 -9.61
N ARG A 141 4.80 2.50 -9.20
CA ARG A 141 3.78 1.69 -9.88
C ARG A 141 2.36 1.89 -9.34
N GLY A 142 2.16 2.82 -8.40
CA GLY A 142 0.86 3.13 -7.81
C GLY A 142 0.35 2.10 -6.82
N ASP A 143 1.24 1.29 -6.23
CA ASP A 143 0.82 0.22 -5.33
C ASP A 143 0.34 0.75 -3.97
N CYS A 144 0.81 1.91 -3.51
CA CYS A 144 0.25 2.61 -2.36
C CYS A 144 -0.86 3.60 -2.79
N ALA A 145 -0.68 4.32 -3.91
CA ALA A 145 -1.65 5.27 -4.46
C ALA A 145 -3.07 4.69 -4.58
N LYS A 146 -3.20 3.44 -5.03
CA LYS A 146 -4.51 2.77 -5.17
C LYS A 146 -5.29 2.71 -3.86
N PHE A 147 -4.60 2.56 -2.71
CA PHE A 147 -5.23 2.54 -1.40
C PHE A 147 -5.62 3.93 -0.93
N ILE A 148 -4.77 4.92 -1.14
CA ILE A 148 -5.11 6.32 -0.86
C ILE A 148 -6.35 6.70 -1.68
N ASN A 149 -6.37 6.38 -2.98
CA ASN A 149 -7.53 6.61 -3.84
C ASN A 149 -8.80 5.90 -3.32
N TYR A 150 -8.68 4.66 -2.86
CA TYR A 150 -9.81 3.88 -2.35
C TYR A 150 -10.37 4.40 -1.02
N TYR A 151 -9.48 4.74 -0.08
CA TYR A 151 -9.91 5.17 1.26
C TYR A 151 -10.36 6.64 1.32
N PHE A 152 -10.02 7.45 0.31
CA PHE A 152 -10.44 8.84 0.18
C PHE A 152 -11.29 9.08 -1.10
N PRO A 153 -12.46 8.43 -1.23
CA PRO A 153 -13.24 8.41 -2.46
C PRO A 153 -13.83 9.76 -2.86
N ASP A 154 -13.91 10.70 -1.93
CA ASP A 154 -14.50 12.05 -2.05
C ASP A 154 -13.44 13.16 -2.16
N ARG A 155 -12.15 12.80 -2.20
CA ARG A 155 -11.02 13.74 -2.26
C ARG A 155 -10.28 13.66 -3.58
N LYS A 156 -9.72 14.79 -4.03
CA LYS A 156 -8.72 14.75 -5.11
C LYS A 156 -7.46 14.07 -4.59
N LEU A 157 -6.92 13.14 -5.35
CA LEU A 157 -5.62 12.54 -5.10
C LEU A 157 -4.60 13.12 -6.09
N TYR A 158 -3.64 13.88 -5.58
CA TYR A 158 -2.50 14.35 -6.33
C TYR A 158 -1.42 13.29 -6.37
N LEU A 159 -1.00 12.87 -7.58
CA LEU A 159 0.06 11.89 -7.81
C LEU A 159 1.26 12.60 -8.41
N CYS A 160 2.31 12.79 -7.60
CA CYS A 160 3.52 13.50 -7.96
C CYS A 160 4.67 12.52 -8.16
N ASP A 161 5.15 12.39 -9.39
CA ASP A 161 6.28 11.51 -9.74
C ASP A 161 6.89 11.98 -11.05
N THR A 162 8.16 11.72 -11.26
CA THR A 162 8.81 11.89 -12.57
C THR A 162 8.26 10.88 -13.57
N PHE A 163 7.85 9.69 -13.12
CA PHE A 163 7.54 8.51 -13.92
C PHE A 163 8.70 8.11 -14.85
N GLU A 164 9.93 8.41 -14.43
CA GLU A 164 11.17 8.18 -15.18
C GLU A 164 12.32 7.71 -14.25
N GLY A 165 11.99 7.40 -12.97
CA GLY A 165 12.96 7.06 -11.93
C GLY A 165 13.58 8.28 -11.25
N PHE A 166 14.67 8.09 -10.50
CA PHE A 166 15.31 9.15 -9.74
C PHE A 166 16.01 10.19 -10.62
N ASP A 167 16.00 11.44 -10.15
CA ASP A 167 16.85 12.47 -10.73
C ASP A 167 18.33 12.22 -10.42
N SER A 168 19.19 12.47 -11.40
CA SER A 168 20.62 12.17 -11.28
C SER A 168 21.34 13.06 -10.27
N SER A 169 20.89 14.31 -10.08
CA SER A 169 21.48 15.24 -9.09
C SER A 169 21.13 14.83 -7.68
N ASP A 170 19.90 14.38 -7.44
CA ASP A 170 19.47 13.87 -6.14
C ASP A 170 20.21 12.60 -5.76
N MET A 171 20.38 11.68 -6.71
CA MET A 171 21.20 10.47 -6.51
C MET A 171 22.67 10.78 -6.17
N GLN A 172 23.26 11.80 -6.81
CA GLN A 172 24.62 12.21 -6.49
C GLN A 172 24.72 12.78 -5.07
N HIS A 173 23.73 13.57 -4.67
CA HIS A 173 23.66 14.12 -3.32
C HIS A 173 23.52 13.00 -2.27
N GLU A 174 22.65 12.04 -2.49
CA GLU A 174 22.44 10.90 -1.59
C GLU A 174 23.69 10.03 -1.47
N LYS A 175 24.39 9.75 -2.57
CA LYS A 175 25.65 9.00 -2.57
C LYS A 175 26.76 9.68 -1.78
N ALA A 176 26.76 11.01 -1.74
CA ALA A 176 27.74 11.79 -0.98
C ALA A 176 27.43 11.83 0.52
N GLY A 177 26.15 11.75 0.90
CA GLY A 177 25.67 11.90 2.29
C GLY A 177 25.45 10.60 3.06
N SER A 178 25.20 9.49 2.37
CA SER A 178 24.81 8.22 2.97
C SER A 178 25.73 7.08 2.53
N GLY A 179 26.41 6.45 3.50
CA GLY A 179 27.41 5.42 3.24
C GLY A 179 26.89 4.15 2.54
N ASP A 180 25.63 3.80 2.66
CA ASP A 180 25.07 2.53 2.19
C ASP A 180 24.20 2.63 0.93
N PHE A 181 23.65 3.82 0.63
CA PHE A 181 22.87 4.02 -0.60
C PHE A 181 23.67 3.64 -1.85
N GLY A 182 24.91 4.13 -1.98
CA GLY A 182 25.78 3.86 -3.14
C GLY A 182 26.12 2.38 -3.37
N LYS A 183 25.93 1.52 -2.35
CA LYS A 183 26.13 0.06 -2.41
C LYS A 183 24.84 -0.72 -2.61
N SER A 184 23.69 -0.06 -2.52
CA SER A 184 22.39 -0.69 -2.65
C SER A 184 21.97 -0.87 -4.11
N ARG A 185 21.05 -1.79 -4.36
CA ARG A 185 20.41 -1.96 -5.68
C ARG A 185 19.64 -0.70 -6.12
N PHE A 186 19.24 0.14 -5.19
CA PHE A 186 18.49 1.38 -5.45
C PHE A 186 19.39 2.50 -6.02
N ALA A 187 20.72 2.35 -5.93
CA ALA A 187 21.66 3.23 -6.61
C ALA A 187 21.70 3.03 -8.14
N ASP A 188 21.03 2.01 -8.65
CA ASP A 188 20.80 1.83 -10.08
C ASP A 188 19.61 2.71 -10.50
N ARG A 189 19.86 3.63 -11.42
CA ARG A 189 18.83 4.55 -11.94
C ARG A 189 17.64 3.83 -12.56
N ASP A 190 17.88 2.69 -13.18
CA ASP A 190 16.85 1.96 -13.93
C ASP A 190 15.94 1.15 -13.01
N PHE A 191 16.30 1.00 -11.72
CA PHE A 191 15.49 0.23 -10.78
C PHE A 191 14.05 0.76 -10.65
N PHE A 192 13.87 2.08 -10.61
CA PHE A 192 12.56 2.73 -10.51
C PHE A 192 12.02 3.22 -11.87
N ALA A 193 12.68 2.92 -12.99
CA ALA A 193 12.27 3.37 -14.31
C ALA A 193 11.08 2.58 -14.89
N GLU A 194 10.82 1.37 -14.39
CA GLU A 194 9.66 0.56 -14.80
C GLU A 194 8.36 1.09 -14.17
N THR A 195 7.94 2.28 -14.57
CA THR A 195 6.76 2.98 -14.09
C THR A 195 6.05 3.66 -15.26
N GLY A 196 4.87 4.23 -15.02
CA GLY A 196 4.15 5.00 -16.04
C GLY A 196 2.75 5.40 -15.60
N VAL A 197 2.31 6.55 -16.06
CA VAL A 197 0.98 7.10 -15.73
C VAL A 197 -0.15 6.12 -16.07
N GLY A 198 -0.11 5.45 -17.24
CA GLY A 198 -1.12 4.48 -17.64
C GLY A 198 -1.23 3.31 -16.66
N LEU A 199 -0.07 2.72 -16.31
CA LEU A 199 0.01 1.61 -15.34
C LEU A 199 -0.60 1.98 -13.98
N VAL A 200 -0.34 3.21 -13.52
CA VAL A 200 -0.87 3.71 -12.25
C VAL A 200 -2.37 3.93 -12.34
N MET A 201 -2.84 4.59 -13.40
CA MET A 201 -4.25 4.91 -13.57
C MET A 201 -5.15 3.67 -13.69
N GLU A 202 -4.66 2.58 -14.29
CA GLU A 202 -5.37 1.29 -14.36
C GLU A 202 -5.68 0.68 -12.97
N LYS A 203 -4.91 1.05 -11.94
CA LYS A 203 -5.11 0.57 -10.57
C LYS A 203 -6.08 1.40 -9.75
N MET A 204 -6.48 2.58 -10.22
CA MET A 204 -7.31 3.51 -9.44
C MET A 204 -8.78 3.10 -9.45
N THR A 205 -9.38 3.02 -8.26
CA THR A 205 -10.82 2.76 -8.09
C THR A 205 -11.66 3.97 -8.50
N TYR A 206 -11.16 5.17 -8.21
CA TYR A 206 -11.82 6.45 -8.55
C TYR A 206 -10.89 7.31 -9.42
N PRO A 207 -10.64 6.92 -10.69
CA PRO A 207 -9.70 7.61 -11.56
C PRO A 207 -10.11 9.07 -11.86
N GLN A 208 -11.40 9.40 -11.78
CA GLN A 208 -11.92 10.75 -11.96
C GLN A 208 -11.46 11.74 -10.86
N ASN A 209 -11.02 11.24 -9.72
CA ASN A 209 -10.54 12.03 -8.60
C ASN A 209 -9.01 12.20 -8.61
N VAL A 210 -8.32 11.57 -9.56
CA VAL A 210 -6.86 11.60 -9.64
C VAL A 210 -6.38 12.79 -10.46
N VAL A 211 -5.41 13.51 -9.91
CA VAL A 211 -4.71 14.62 -10.57
C VAL A 211 -3.23 14.24 -10.70
N VAL A 212 -2.83 13.78 -11.89
CA VAL A 212 -1.43 13.44 -12.15
C VAL A 212 -0.59 14.69 -12.32
N ARG A 213 0.51 14.76 -11.59
CA ARG A 213 1.53 15.81 -11.61
C ARG A 213 2.88 15.21 -12.00
N LYS A 214 2.99 14.86 -13.31
CA LYS A 214 4.25 14.32 -13.85
C LYS A 214 5.32 15.40 -13.91
N GLY A 215 6.50 15.08 -13.38
CA GLY A 215 7.70 15.93 -13.41
C GLY A 215 8.42 15.99 -12.07
N TYR A 216 9.52 16.71 -12.06
CA TYR A 216 10.32 16.90 -10.85
C TYR A 216 9.54 17.70 -9.79
N PHE A 217 9.67 17.28 -8.54
CA PHE A 217 9.00 17.93 -7.41
C PHE A 217 9.97 18.97 -6.76
N PRO A 218 9.54 20.20 -6.40
CA PRO A 218 8.14 20.66 -6.31
C PRO A 218 7.60 21.36 -7.57
N GLU A 219 8.38 21.50 -8.64
CA GLU A 219 7.99 22.25 -9.85
C GLU A 219 6.72 21.69 -10.49
N SER A 220 6.53 20.37 -10.47
CA SER A 220 5.31 19.71 -10.95
C SER A 220 4.04 20.16 -10.22
N MET A 221 4.15 20.70 -9.02
CA MET A 221 3.03 21.22 -8.21
C MET A 221 2.80 22.73 -8.38
N GLN A 222 3.50 23.38 -9.30
CA GLN A 222 3.30 24.82 -9.52
C GLN A 222 1.83 25.14 -9.87
N GLY A 223 1.29 26.20 -9.23
CA GLY A 223 -0.10 26.64 -9.41
C GLY A 223 -1.15 25.83 -8.64
N VAL A 224 -0.75 24.87 -7.81
CA VAL A 224 -1.68 24.16 -6.90
C VAL A 224 -1.77 24.95 -5.58
N GLU A 225 -2.98 25.43 -5.27
CA GLU A 225 -3.30 26.21 -4.06
C GLU A 225 -4.13 25.40 -3.05
N ASP A 226 -4.37 24.12 -3.36
CA ASP A 226 -5.19 23.23 -2.52
C ASP A 226 -4.55 22.99 -1.16
N ARG A 227 -5.40 22.76 -0.15
CA ARG A 227 -5.00 22.26 1.17
C ARG A 227 -5.09 20.73 1.19
N PHE A 228 -4.33 20.13 2.09
CA PHE A 228 -4.22 18.69 2.21
C PHE A 228 -4.58 18.22 3.62
N CYS A 229 -5.23 17.07 3.72
CA CYS A 229 -5.50 16.40 5.00
C CYS A 229 -4.62 15.17 5.21
N PHE A 230 -4.17 14.54 4.12
CA PHE A 230 -3.25 13.41 4.16
C PHE A 230 -2.26 13.49 2.99
N VAL A 231 -0.99 13.27 3.28
CA VAL A 231 0.09 13.23 2.27
C VAL A 231 0.98 12.04 2.56
N ASN A 232 1.23 11.17 1.57
CA ASN A 232 2.27 10.15 1.62
C ASN A 232 3.50 10.66 0.88
N LEU A 233 4.63 10.80 1.59
CA LEU A 233 5.93 11.14 1.00
C LEU A 233 6.79 9.87 0.96
N ASP A 234 7.06 9.38 -0.24
CA ASP A 234 7.75 8.13 -0.54
C ASP A 234 8.76 8.36 -1.69
N MET A 235 9.54 9.45 -1.54
CA MET A 235 10.50 9.91 -2.58
C MET A 235 11.93 9.46 -2.29
N ASP A 236 12.12 8.65 -1.24
CA ASP A 236 13.35 7.97 -0.84
C ASP A 236 14.54 8.90 -0.50
N LEU A 237 14.83 9.89 -1.34
CA LEU A 237 16.05 10.69 -1.29
C LEU A 237 15.89 11.97 -0.48
N TYR A 238 16.99 12.44 0.12
CA TYR A 238 17.05 13.61 1.00
C TYR A 238 16.42 14.88 0.41
N VAL A 239 16.84 15.27 -0.81
CA VAL A 239 16.43 16.54 -1.41
C VAL A 239 14.94 16.57 -1.71
N PRO A 240 14.34 15.59 -2.43
CA PRO A 240 12.91 15.59 -2.68
C PRO A 240 12.07 15.47 -1.40
N MET A 241 12.52 14.68 -0.39
CA MET A 241 11.83 14.59 0.89
C MET A 241 11.80 15.92 1.64
N LEU A 242 12.91 16.66 1.68
CA LEU A 242 12.95 17.99 2.28
C LEU A 242 12.03 18.98 1.55
N ASN A 243 12.04 18.94 0.22
CA ASN A 243 11.14 19.76 -0.59
C ASN A 243 9.67 19.40 -0.37
N GLY A 244 9.37 18.11 -0.21
CA GLY A 244 8.04 17.63 0.16
C GLY A 244 7.54 18.20 1.48
N LEU A 245 8.38 18.16 2.53
CA LEU A 245 8.07 18.75 3.82
C LEU A 245 7.81 20.26 3.73
N ARG A 246 8.69 21.00 3.04
CA ARG A 246 8.55 22.48 2.85
C ARG A 246 7.28 22.85 2.08
N TYR A 247 6.91 22.06 1.07
CA TYR A 247 5.74 22.31 0.26
C TYR A 247 4.44 22.01 0.99
N PHE A 248 4.34 20.83 1.62
CA PHE A 248 3.08 20.35 2.18
C PHE A 248 2.81 20.82 3.60
N TRP A 249 3.84 21.11 4.41
CA TRP A 249 3.62 21.44 5.83
C TRP A 249 2.68 22.63 6.02
N ASP A 250 2.88 23.73 5.29
CA ASP A 250 2.03 24.92 5.41
C ASP A 250 0.64 24.73 4.79
N ARG A 251 0.52 23.80 3.87
CA ARG A 251 -0.72 23.42 3.19
C ARG A 251 -1.49 22.32 3.90
N LEU A 252 -0.89 21.69 4.90
CA LEU A 252 -1.54 20.63 5.68
C LEU A 252 -2.57 21.25 6.63
N ALA A 253 -3.77 20.67 6.65
CA ALA A 253 -4.83 21.08 7.57
C ALA A 253 -4.46 20.70 9.03
N ALA A 254 -4.99 21.42 10.00
CA ALA A 254 -4.92 20.99 11.41
C ALA A 254 -5.61 19.63 11.55
N GLY A 255 -5.00 18.70 12.31
CA GLY A 255 -5.41 17.30 12.39
C GLY A 255 -5.04 16.46 11.15
N GLY A 256 -4.36 17.04 10.16
CA GLY A 256 -3.84 16.31 9.00
C GLY A 256 -2.51 15.60 9.29
N CYS A 257 -2.09 14.73 8.37
CA CYS A 257 -0.89 13.91 8.49
C CYS A 257 -0.03 13.94 7.23
N ILE A 258 1.29 14.03 7.42
CA ILE A 258 2.27 13.62 6.43
C ILE A 258 2.83 12.26 6.88
N LEU A 259 2.62 11.22 6.09
CA LEU A 259 3.22 9.91 6.27
C LEU A 259 4.53 9.87 5.47
N LEU A 260 5.64 9.63 6.16
CA LEU A 260 6.96 9.48 5.55
C LEU A 260 7.32 8.00 5.48
N HIS A 261 7.56 7.49 4.29
CA HIS A 261 8.21 6.19 4.12
C HIS A 261 9.73 6.33 4.35
N ASP A 262 10.42 5.23 4.58
CA ASP A 262 11.87 5.13 4.77
C ASP A 262 12.51 5.96 5.90
N TYR A 263 11.71 6.47 6.85
CA TYR A 263 12.24 7.23 7.98
C TYR A 263 13.22 6.43 8.85
N PHE A 264 13.01 5.11 8.97
CA PHE A 264 13.87 4.18 9.71
C PHE A 264 14.74 3.33 8.79
N SER A 265 14.83 3.66 7.51
CA SER A 265 15.64 2.92 6.54
C SER A 265 17.14 3.13 6.77
N ASP A 266 17.89 2.03 6.78
CA ASP A 266 19.37 2.08 6.80
C ASP A 266 19.95 2.51 5.44
N VAL A 267 19.18 2.37 4.36
CA VAL A 267 19.58 2.72 3.00
C VAL A 267 19.30 4.18 2.70
N PHE A 268 18.10 4.67 3.04
CA PHE A 268 17.63 6.03 2.75
C PHE A 268 17.72 6.93 3.99
N GLN A 269 18.91 7.05 4.56
CA GLN A 269 19.14 7.84 5.78
C GLN A 269 18.85 9.34 5.61
N GLY A 270 18.84 9.82 4.37
CA GLY A 270 18.49 11.18 4.00
C GLY A 270 17.09 11.60 4.44
N VAL A 271 16.13 10.68 4.51
CA VAL A 271 14.75 10.95 4.92
C VAL A 271 14.70 11.53 6.34
N LYS A 272 15.35 10.89 7.31
CA LYS A 272 15.43 11.38 8.70
C LYS A 272 16.16 12.71 8.79
N GLN A 273 17.26 12.87 8.04
CA GLN A 273 18.03 14.11 8.01
C GLN A 273 17.20 15.28 7.45
N ALA A 274 16.33 15.04 6.46
CA ALA A 274 15.42 16.03 5.91
C ALA A 274 14.44 16.54 6.96
N VAL A 275 13.86 15.64 7.77
CA VAL A 275 12.96 16.02 8.88
C VAL A 275 13.70 16.85 9.93
N ASP A 276 14.90 16.42 10.33
CA ASP A 276 15.69 17.11 11.34
C ASP A 276 16.12 18.52 10.87
N LEU A 277 16.42 18.69 9.57
CA LEU A 277 16.71 20.01 9.01
C LEU A 277 15.44 20.87 8.95
N PHE A 278 14.33 20.31 8.48
CA PHE A 278 13.07 21.04 8.37
C PHE A 278 12.60 21.57 9.74
N GLU A 279 12.64 20.75 10.79
CA GLU A 279 12.31 21.20 12.16
C GLU A 279 13.19 22.40 12.62
N ARG A 280 14.49 22.35 12.31
CA ARG A 280 15.42 23.45 12.64
C ARG A 280 15.10 24.72 11.86
N GLU A 281 14.82 24.62 10.55
CA GLU A 281 14.48 25.75 9.69
C GLU A 281 13.21 26.46 10.15
N GLN A 282 12.19 25.66 10.53
CA GLN A 282 10.90 26.18 10.97
C GLN A 282 10.90 26.61 12.45
N GLY A 283 11.91 26.25 13.22
CA GLY A 283 11.95 26.50 14.67
C GLY A 283 10.84 25.77 15.44
N ILE A 284 10.37 24.63 14.94
CA ILE A 284 9.29 23.84 15.53
C ILE A 284 9.77 22.43 15.90
N ARG A 285 8.99 21.78 16.75
CA ARG A 285 9.08 20.34 16.99
C ARG A 285 7.77 19.68 16.57
N ILE A 286 7.84 18.81 15.58
CA ILE A 286 6.69 18.13 15.02
C ILE A 286 6.29 16.95 15.90
N ALA A 287 5.00 16.75 16.14
CA ALA A 287 4.47 15.55 16.75
C ALA A 287 4.66 14.37 15.78
N LYS A 288 5.45 13.37 16.18
CA LYS A 288 5.84 12.22 15.36
C LYS A 288 5.40 10.93 16.02
N THR A 289 4.86 9.99 15.24
CA THR A 289 4.53 8.64 15.70
C THR A 289 4.95 7.58 14.68
N PRO A 290 5.71 6.55 15.10
CA PRO A 290 5.94 5.37 14.26
C PRO A 290 4.62 4.65 14.02
N ILE A 291 4.41 4.14 12.81
CA ILE A 291 3.15 3.43 12.48
C ILE A 291 3.21 1.92 12.70
N GLY A 292 4.37 1.40 13.08
CA GLY A 292 4.56 -0.02 13.43
C GLY A 292 5.02 -0.93 12.29
N ASP A 293 5.29 -0.39 11.09
CA ASP A 293 5.83 -1.12 9.94
C ASP A 293 7.36 -1.27 9.96
N GLY A 294 8.02 -0.66 10.95
CA GLY A 294 9.49 -0.65 11.06
C GLY A 294 10.20 0.29 10.05
N CYS A 295 9.46 1.02 9.23
CA CYS A 295 9.99 1.85 8.17
C CYS A 295 9.47 3.29 8.22
N SER A 296 8.16 3.48 8.46
CA SER A 296 7.48 4.75 8.26
C SER A 296 7.24 5.54 9.55
N MET A 297 7.16 6.87 9.40
CA MET A 297 6.87 7.83 10.46
C MET A 297 5.70 8.74 10.05
N ALA A 298 4.68 8.86 10.87
CA ALA A 298 3.63 9.84 10.69
C ALA A 298 3.99 11.17 11.39
N LEU A 299 3.89 12.27 10.66
CA LEU A 299 4.03 13.65 11.14
C LEU A 299 2.64 14.27 11.26
N LEU A 300 2.28 14.72 12.46
CA LEU A 300 0.94 15.19 12.75
C LEU A 300 0.92 16.73 12.86
N LYS A 301 -0.04 17.38 12.17
CA LYS A 301 -0.26 18.82 12.24
C LYS A 301 -1.24 19.11 13.37
N ASN A 302 -0.80 19.86 14.38
CA ASN A 302 -1.65 20.33 15.48
C ASN A 302 -2.48 21.57 15.07
#